data_fa01f49e89f5da4d56f2988c703f064e
#
_entry.id   fa01f49e89f5da4d56f2988c703f064e
#
_cell.length_a   1.000
_cell.length_b   1.000
_cell.length_c   1.000
_cell.angle_alpha   90.00
_cell.angle_beta   90.00
_cell.angle_gamma   90.00
#
_symmetry.space_group_name_H-M   'P 1'
#
loop_
_entity.id
_entity.type
_entity.pdbx_description
1 polymer ?
#
loop_
_entity_poly.entity_id
_entity_poly.type
_entity_poly.pdbx_seq_one_letter_code
_entity_poly.pdbx_strand_id
1 'polypeptide(L)'
;MARVPRIDPKFCRFRLRVGRSKIHGRGIYADQDIPANRKVIEYTGEKISVVEAGRRRKTPYLFVLNARCMIDGAVGGSGAELINHSCEPNLVTRIVTGHILFMSLRPIHKGEELTVDYNYDGTDETMGCICGAPNCRGTINIKCEPGKLSE
;
A
#
# COMPACT_ATOMS: atom_id res chain seq x y z
N MET A 1 -2.66 -24.39 -0.97
CA MET A 1 -1.48 -23.98 -0.16
C MET A 1 -1.48 -22.47 0.04
N ALA A 2 -1.25 -22.00 1.25
CA ALA A 2 -1.05 -20.58 1.49
C ALA A 2 0.21 -20.11 0.75
N ARG A 3 0.08 -18.98 0.01
CA ARG A 3 1.20 -18.36 -0.70
C ARG A 3 2.28 -17.94 0.30
N VAL A 4 3.51 -18.34 0.08
CA VAL A 4 4.63 -17.85 0.89
C VAL A 4 4.84 -16.37 0.55
N PRO A 5 4.77 -15.45 1.53
CA PRO A 5 5.02 -14.03 1.29
C PRO A 5 6.44 -13.82 0.78
N ARG A 6 6.56 -13.18 -0.38
CA ARG A 6 7.86 -12.91 -1.00
C ARG A 6 7.85 -11.57 -1.72
N ILE A 7 9.03 -11.00 -1.84
CA ILE A 7 9.30 -9.81 -2.65
C ILE A 7 9.92 -10.26 -3.96
N ASP A 8 9.44 -9.72 -5.08
CA ASP A 8 10.06 -9.90 -6.38
C ASP A 8 11.05 -8.74 -6.63
N PRO A 9 12.37 -9.01 -6.60
CA PRO A 9 13.37 -7.95 -6.74
C PRO A 9 13.33 -7.25 -8.10
N LYS A 10 12.73 -7.84 -9.11
CA LYS A 10 12.50 -7.23 -10.43
C LYS A 10 11.75 -5.90 -10.34
N PHE A 11 10.84 -5.78 -9.37
CA PHE A 11 10.01 -4.58 -9.18
C PHE A 11 10.52 -3.64 -8.10
N CYS A 12 11.69 -3.93 -7.53
CA CYS A 12 12.31 -3.14 -6.46
C CYS A 12 13.54 -2.39 -6.96
N ARG A 13 13.76 -1.19 -6.42
CA ARG A 13 14.99 -0.41 -6.64
C ARG A 13 16.00 -0.53 -5.49
N PHE A 14 15.55 -1.03 -4.35
CA PHE A 14 16.34 -1.18 -3.15
C PHE A 14 16.12 -2.58 -2.56
N ARG A 15 17.04 -3.03 -1.71
CA ARG A 15 16.86 -4.30 -1.00
C ARG A 15 15.78 -4.14 0.06
N LEU A 16 14.81 -5.03 0.01
CA LEU A 16 13.68 -5.10 0.92
C LEU A 16 13.58 -6.51 1.49
N ARG A 17 12.97 -6.65 2.66
CA ARG A 17 12.71 -7.96 3.26
C ARG A 17 11.30 -8.04 3.84
N VAL A 18 10.75 -9.23 3.85
CA VAL A 18 9.51 -9.55 4.57
C VAL A 18 9.84 -9.81 6.03
N GLY A 19 9.04 -9.28 6.95
CA GLY A 19 9.19 -9.52 8.37
C GLY A 19 7.85 -9.47 9.09
N ARG A 20 7.86 -9.85 10.37
CA ARG A 20 6.70 -9.68 11.24
C ARG A 20 6.48 -8.19 11.47
N SER A 21 5.27 -7.72 11.28
CA SER A 21 4.90 -6.33 11.50
C SER A 21 4.38 -6.09 12.91
N LYS A 22 4.67 -4.90 13.45
CA LYS A 22 4.04 -4.41 14.67
C LYS A 22 2.66 -3.83 14.41
N ILE A 23 2.34 -3.54 13.14
CA ILE A 23 1.06 -2.96 12.74
C ILE A 23 0.04 -4.07 12.50
N HIS A 24 0.35 -4.98 11.58
CA HIS A 24 -0.54 -6.10 11.24
C HIS A 24 0.24 -7.20 10.53
N GLY A 25 0.12 -8.43 11.01
CA GLY A 25 0.64 -9.63 10.39
C GLY A 25 2.10 -9.54 9.95
N ARG A 26 2.31 -9.59 8.64
CA ARG A 26 3.61 -9.38 8.00
C ARG A 26 3.68 -8.01 7.36
N GLY A 27 4.90 -7.48 7.25
CA GLY A 27 5.18 -6.22 6.59
C GLY A 27 6.46 -6.30 5.77
N ILE A 28 6.76 -5.22 5.08
CA ILE A 28 7.99 -5.05 4.29
C ILE A 28 8.90 -4.05 5.01
N TYR A 29 10.16 -4.42 5.13
CA TYR A 29 11.19 -3.62 5.77
C TYR A 29 12.26 -3.20 4.77
N ALA A 30 12.79 -2.00 4.93
CA ALA A 30 14.00 -1.59 4.22
C ALA A 30 15.19 -2.43 4.71
N ASP A 31 15.93 -3.05 3.78
CA ASP A 31 17.14 -3.82 4.07
C ASP A 31 18.41 -3.09 3.65
N GLN A 32 18.28 -1.82 3.39
CA GLN A 32 19.32 -0.82 3.17
C GLN A 32 18.72 0.57 3.34
N ASP A 33 19.55 1.59 3.46
CA ASP A 33 19.09 2.98 3.50
C ASP A 33 18.52 3.38 2.13
N ILE A 34 17.40 4.09 2.15
CA ILE A 34 16.68 4.55 0.96
C ILE A 34 16.60 6.07 1.03
N PRO A 35 17.14 6.79 0.01
CA PRO A 35 17.00 8.24 -0.07
C PRO A 35 15.54 8.68 -0.26
N ALA A 36 15.24 9.93 0.06
CA ALA A 36 13.93 10.54 -0.21
C ALA A 36 13.67 10.66 -1.71
N ASN A 37 12.40 10.71 -2.09
CA ASN A 37 11.94 10.97 -3.47
C ASN A 37 12.44 9.94 -4.50
N ARG A 38 12.53 8.69 -4.10
CA ARG A 38 12.96 7.59 -4.97
C ARG A 38 11.86 6.56 -5.13
N LYS A 39 11.76 5.98 -6.32
CA LYS A 39 10.95 4.78 -6.52
C LYS A 39 11.52 3.65 -5.66
N VAL A 40 10.68 3.04 -4.84
CA VAL A 40 11.08 1.95 -3.96
C VAL A 40 10.62 0.61 -4.52
N ILE A 41 9.33 0.47 -4.79
CA ILE A 41 8.73 -0.76 -5.32
C ILE A 41 7.50 -0.41 -6.16
N GLU A 42 7.22 -1.24 -7.16
CA GLU A 42 5.99 -1.17 -7.93
C GLU A 42 4.94 -2.13 -7.35
N TYR A 43 3.71 -1.65 -7.20
CA TYR A 43 2.57 -2.50 -6.84
C TYR A 43 2.09 -3.23 -8.09
N THR A 44 2.33 -4.52 -8.16
CA THR A 44 1.94 -5.35 -9.30
C THR A 44 0.86 -6.35 -8.94
N GLY A 45 0.19 -6.87 -9.94
CA GLY A 45 -0.83 -7.88 -9.80
C GLY A 45 -1.63 -8.04 -11.09
N GLU A 46 -2.70 -8.79 -11.00
CA GLU A 46 -3.62 -8.95 -12.12
C GLU A 46 -4.44 -7.67 -12.32
N LYS A 47 -4.41 -7.13 -13.52
CA LYS A 47 -5.26 -5.99 -13.89
C LYS A 47 -6.67 -6.49 -14.18
N ILE A 48 -7.64 -6.01 -13.43
CA ILE A 48 -9.03 -6.41 -13.52
C ILE A 48 -9.94 -5.19 -13.65
N SER A 49 -11.15 -5.41 -14.17
CA SER A 49 -12.18 -4.36 -14.21
C SER A 49 -12.72 -4.09 -12.79
N VAL A 50 -13.32 -2.91 -12.61
CA VAL A 50 -14.01 -2.56 -11.36
C VAL A 50 -15.17 -3.53 -11.09
N VAL A 51 -15.83 -4.04 -12.13
CA VAL A 51 -16.90 -5.04 -12.02
C VAL A 51 -16.35 -6.35 -11.46
N GLU A 52 -15.23 -6.84 -11.99
CA GLU A 52 -14.57 -8.05 -11.49
C GLU A 52 -14.04 -7.85 -10.06
N ALA A 53 -13.50 -6.68 -9.76
CA ALA A 53 -13.07 -6.35 -8.39
C ALA A 53 -14.22 -6.45 -7.39
N GLY A 54 -15.42 -6.02 -7.79
CA GLY A 54 -16.63 -6.18 -6.99
C GLY A 54 -17.00 -7.64 -6.70
N ARG A 55 -16.66 -8.55 -7.59
CA ARG A 55 -16.84 -10.01 -7.39
C ARG A 55 -15.80 -10.59 -6.44
N ARG A 56 -14.61 -9.99 -6.36
CA ARG A 56 -13.48 -10.43 -5.52
C ARG A 56 -13.44 -9.73 -4.16
N ARG A 57 -14.57 -9.35 -3.59
CA ARG A 57 -14.68 -8.52 -2.36
C ARG A 57 -13.89 -9.05 -1.15
N LYS A 58 -13.50 -10.31 -1.13
CA LYS A 58 -12.78 -10.95 -0.01
C LYS A 58 -11.26 -10.82 -0.11
N THR A 59 -10.72 -10.28 -1.21
CA THR A 59 -9.29 -10.05 -1.31
C THR A 59 -8.91 -8.68 -0.74
N PRO A 60 -7.96 -8.63 0.21
CA PRO A 60 -7.51 -7.36 0.80
C PRO A 60 -6.50 -6.61 -0.07
N TYR A 61 -6.14 -7.15 -1.24
CA TYR A 61 -5.02 -6.67 -2.06
C TYR A 61 -5.45 -5.96 -3.34
N LEU A 62 -6.67 -5.43 -3.34
CA LEU A 62 -7.17 -4.63 -4.46
C LEU A 62 -6.68 -3.19 -4.37
N PHE A 63 -6.10 -2.69 -5.45
CA PHE A 63 -5.61 -1.32 -5.54
C PHE A 63 -6.22 -0.62 -6.76
N VAL A 64 -6.78 0.57 -6.56
CA VAL A 64 -7.40 1.35 -7.64
C VAL A 64 -6.33 1.92 -8.55
N LEU A 65 -6.35 1.53 -9.82
CA LEU A 65 -5.47 2.09 -10.84
C LEU A 65 -6.09 3.33 -11.50
N ASN A 66 -7.36 3.24 -11.86
CA ASN A 66 -8.16 4.33 -12.41
C ASN A 66 -9.66 4.02 -12.25
N ALA A 67 -10.53 4.86 -12.80
CA ALA A 67 -11.99 4.71 -12.68
C ALA A 67 -12.54 3.39 -13.25
N ARG A 68 -11.79 2.67 -14.09
CA ARG A 68 -12.23 1.46 -14.79
C ARG A 68 -11.51 0.19 -14.36
N CYS A 69 -10.31 0.33 -13.81
CA CYS A 69 -9.41 -0.79 -13.55
C CYS A 69 -8.85 -0.75 -12.13
N MET A 70 -8.70 -1.95 -11.57
CA MET A 70 -7.99 -2.20 -10.33
C MET A 70 -6.87 -3.22 -10.57
N ILE A 71 -5.90 -3.26 -9.66
CA ILE A 71 -4.89 -4.30 -9.62
C ILE A 71 -5.13 -5.18 -8.40
N ASP A 72 -5.21 -6.48 -8.62
CA ASP A 72 -5.30 -7.48 -7.55
C ASP A 72 -3.91 -8.04 -7.25
N GLY A 73 -3.31 -7.59 -6.17
CA GLY A 73 -1.99 -8.04 -5.74
C GLY A 73 -1.93 -9.47 -5.23
N ALA A 74 -3.09 -10.12 -5.03
CA ALA A 74 -3.14 -11.54 -4.67
C ALA A 74 -2.63 -12.44 -5.81
N VAL A 75 -2.67 -11.95 -7.05
CA VAL A 75 -2.26 -12.68 -8.25
C VAL A 75 -1.11 -11.94 -8.92
N GLY A 76 0.08 -12.51 -8.89
CA GLY A 76 1.28 -11.90 -9.50
C GLY A 76 1.81 -10.67 -8.78
N GLY A 77 1.52 -10.50 -7.49
CA GLY A 77 1.98 -9.37 -6.69
C GLY A 77 3.51 -9.38 -6.50
N SER A 78 4.08 -8.18 -6.47
CA SER A 78 5.53 -7.95 -6.27
C SER A 78 6.00 -8.11 -4.83
N GLY A 79 5.09 -8.17 -3.89
CA GLY A 79 5.33 -8.04 -2.46
C GLY A 79 4.84 -6.69 -1.89
N ALA A 80 4.61 -5.69 -2.74
CA ALA A 80 4.09 -4.39 -2.31
C ALA A 80 2.71 -4.51 -1.63
N GLU A 81 1.93 -5.53 -1.96
CA GLU A 81 0.65 -5.84 -1.33
C GLU A 81 0.77 -6.16 0.17
N LEU A 82 1.96 -6.47 0.65
CA LEU A 82 2.24 -6.73 2.07
C LEU A 82 2.59 -5.47 2.86
N ILE A 83 2.74 -4.32 2.19
CA ILE A 83 3.04 -3.05 2.85
C ILE A 83 1.83 -2.60 3.64
N ASN A 84 2.02 -2.36 4.93
CA ASN A 84 0.95 -1.98 5.84
C ASN A 84 0.62 -0.48 5.74
N HIS A 85 -0.57 -0.13 6.22
CA HIS A 85 -1.01 1.25 6.35
C HIS A 85 -0.37 1.94 7.55
N SER A 86 -0.03 3.22 7.38
CA SER A 86 0.22 4.15 8.47
C SER A 86 -0.43 5.51 8.17
N CYS A 87 -0.92 6.16 9.22
CA CYS A 87 -1.40 7.55 9.14
C CYS A 87 -0.23 8.55 9.03
N GLU A 88 0.99 8.09 9.29
CA GLU A 88 2.25 8.82 9.09
C GLU A 88 3.19 7.94 8.26
N PRO A 89 2.90 7.80 6.94
CA PRO A 89 3.61 6.87 6.08
C PRO A 89 4.99 7.39 5.68
N ASN A 90 5.89 6.47 5.31
CA ASN A 90 7.17 6.82 4.69
C ASN A 90 7.17 6.64 3.17
N LEU A 91 6.07 6.13 2.61
CA LEU A 91 5.87 6.01 1.17
C LEU A 91 4.63 6.79 0.73
N VAL A 92 4.65 7.21 -0.53
CA VAL A 92 3.50 7.78 -1.23
C VAL A 92 3.27 7.03 -2.54
N THR A 93 2.02 6.88 -2.91
CA THR A 93 1.63 6.25 -4.18
C THR A 93 1.72 7.24 -5.33
N ARG A 94 2.30 6.83 -6.46
CA ARG A 94 2.21 7.51 -7.75
C ARG A 94 1.74 6.55 -8.82
N ILE A 95 0.81 6.99 -9.64
CA ILE A 95 0.35 6.24 -10.80
C ILE A 95 0.93 6.92 -12.05
N VAL A 96 1.75 6.17 -12.78
CA VAL A 96 2.42 6.66 -13.98
C VAL A 96 2.22 5.63 -15.09
N THR A 97 1.56 6.04 -16.16
CA THR A 97 1.36 5.23 -17.38
C THR A 97 0.85 3.79 -17.08
N GLY A 98 -0.14 3.68 -16.20
CA GLY A 98 -0.73 2.39 -15.84
C GLY A 98 0.08 1.57 -14.82
N HIS A 99 1.10 2.15 -14.21
CA HIS A 99 1.92 1.54 -13.17
C HIS A 99 1.68 2.24 -11.83
N ILE A 100 1.54 1.46 -10.77
CA ILE A 100 1.42 1.96 -9.40
C ILE A 100 2.78 1.90 -8.74
N LEU A 101 3.38 3.06 -8.49
CA LEU A 101 4.71 3.19 -7.90
C LEU A 101 4.61 3.66 -6.46
N PHE A 102 5.34 3.03 -5.55
CA PHE A 102 5.53 3.52 -4.20
C PHE A 102 6.86 4.27 -4.12
N MET A 103 6.77 5.56 -3.78
CA MET A 103 7.90 6.49 -3.73
C MET A 103 8.22 6.83 -2.28
N SER A 104 9.50 6.94 -1.93
CA SER A 104 9.90 7.38 -0.58
C SER A 104 9.58 8.87 -0.37
N LEU A 105 8.90 9.19 0.74
CA LEU A 105 8.56 10.56 1.14
C LEU A 105 9.72 11.26 1.85
N ARG A 106 10.56 10.49 2.52
CA ARG A 106 11.71 10.94 3.30
C ARG A 106 12.80 9.88 3.22
N PRO A 107 14.02 10.18 3.72
CA PRO A 107 15.01 9.12 3.90
C PRO A 107 14.46 8.02 4.81
N ILE A 108 14.65 6.78 4.41
CA ILE A 108 14.23 5.60 5.16
C ILE A 108 15.47 4.83 5.52
N HIS A 109 15.65 4.57 6.82
CA HIS A 109 16.82 3.84 7.30
C HIS A 109 16.62 2.33 7.22
N LYS A 110 17.71 1.60 7.01
CA LYS A 110 17.71 0.15 7.10
C LYS A 110 17.04 -0.30 8.40
N GLY A 111 16.08 -1.23 8.30
CA GLY A 111 15.33 -1.76 9.42
C GLY A 111 13.98 -1.09 9.67
N GLU A 112 13.68 0.05 9.02
CA GLU A 112 12.37 0.66 9.12
C GLU A 112 11.32 -0.15 8.32
N GLU A 113 10.13 -0.28 8.89
CA GLU A 113 8.99 -0.84 8.16
C GLU A 113 8.49 0.17 7.12
N LEU A 114 8.26 -0.28 5.90
CA LEU A 114 7.66 0.51 4.84
C LEU A 114 6.16 0.60 5.06
N THR A 115 5.63 1.81 4.97
CA THR A 115 4.20 2.08 5.18
C THR A 115 3.68 3.06 4.14
N VAL A 116 2.41 2.94 3.83
CA VAL A 116 1.71 3.81 2.90
C VAL A 116 0.33 4.15 3.47
N ASP A 117 -0.20 5.32 3.16
CA ASP A 117 -1.58 5.62 3.49
C ASP A 117 -2.48 4.96 2.44
N TYR A 118 -3.36 4.08 2.89
CA TYR A 118 -4.27 3.36 1.99
C TYR A 118 -5.31 4.26 1.33
N ASN A 119 -5.59 5.44 1.93
CA ASN A 119 -6.55 6.41 1.40
C ASN A 119 -7.91 5.78 1.03
N TYR A 120 -8.41 4.87 1.86
CA TYR A 120 -9.72 4.29 1.62
C TYR A 120 -10.80 5.36 1.64
N ASP A 121 -11.66 5.31 0.64
CA ASP A 121 -12.82 6.20 0.55
C ASP A 121 -13.73 6.03 1.78
N GLY A 122 -14.14 7.16 2.38
CA GLY A 122 -14.92 7.17 3.61
C GLY A 122 -16.41 6.89 3.44
N THR A 123 -16.84 6.43 2.26
CA THR A 123 -18.28 6.24 1.97
C THR A 123 -18.85 4.91 2.47
N ASP A 124 -18.00 3.93 2.73
CA ASP A 124 -18.39 2.59 3.16
C ASP A 124 -17.93 2.29 4.61
N GLU A 125 -17.69 1.04 4.94
CA GLU A 125 -17.35 0.63 6.30
C GLU A 125 -16.08 1.33 6.82
N THR A 126 -16.18 1.95 7.98
CA THR A 126 -15.03 2.52 8.68
C THR A 126 -14.16 1.40 9.25
N MET A 127 -12.92 1.33 8.82
CA MET A 127 -11.94 0.35 9.30
C MET A 127 -11.02 0.98 10.34
N GLY A 128 -10.90 0.35 11.50
CA GLY A 128 -10.00 0.79 12.56
C GLY A 128 -8.53 0.75 12.16
N CYS A 129 -7.74 1.70 12.67
CA CYS A 129 -6.30 1.77 12.46
C CYS A 129 -5.53 1.60 13.76
N ILE A 130 -4.49 0.77 13.71
CA ILE A 130 -3.58 0.50 14.82
C ILE A 130 -2.12 0.73 14.41
N CYS A 131 -1.88 1.71 13.51
CA CYS A 131 -0.54 1.95 12.97
C CYS A 131 0.49 2.40 14.01
N GLY A 132 0.05 2.86 15.20
CA GLY A 132 0.92 3.30 16.27
C GLY A 132 1.55 4.69 16.08
N ALA A 133 1.19 5.41 15.00
CA ALA A 133 1.68 6.76 14.78
C ALA A 133 1.12 7.74 15.83
N PRO A 134 1.89 8.75 16.28
CA PRO A 134 1.41 9.75 17.22
C PRO A 134 0.18 10.52 16.73
N ASN A 135 0.07 10.72 15.41
CA ASN A 135 -1.04 11.40 14.76
C ASN A 135 -2.04 10.42 14.12
N CYS A 136 -2.13 9.19 14.62
CA CYS A 136 -3.04 8.18 14.09
C CYS A 136 -4.49 8.69 14.08
N ARG A 137 -5.15 8.58 12.93
CA ARG A 137 -6.55 8.99 12.75
C ARG A 137 -7.56 8.07 13.44
N GLY A 138 -7.12 6.92 13.92
CA GLY A 138 -8.01 5.87 14.44
C GLY A 138 -8.71 5.06 13.35
N THR A 139 -8.58 5.45 12.10
CA THR A 139 -9.16 4.77 10.94
C THR A 139 -8.23 4.87 9.74
N ILE A 140 -8.23 3.84 8.89
CA ILE A 140 -7.50 3.86 7.61
C ILE A 140 -8.25 4.63 6.51
N ASN A 141 -9.49 4.99 6.76
CA ASN A 141 -10.29 5.79 5.83
C ASN A 141 -9.86 7.26 5.86
N ILE A 142 -10.02 7.94 4.73
CA ILE A 142 -9.82 9.39 4.65
C ILE A 142 -10.90 10.06 5.53
N LYS A 143 -10.49 10.99 6.40
CA LYS A 143 -11.45 11.83 7.11
C LYS A 143 -12.10 12.78 6.11
N CYS A 144 -13.40 12.64 5.91
CA CYS A 144 -14.16 13.68 5.23
C CYS A 144 -14.16 14.93 6.11
N GLU A 145 -13.52 15.99 5.67
CA GLU A 145 -13.74 17.30 6.29
C GLU A 145 -15.18 17.74 6.02
N PRO A 146 -15.97 18.07 7.05
CA PRO A 146 -17.31 18.59 6.82
C PRO A 146 -17.19 19.93 6.07
N GLY A 147 -17.60 19.96 4.81
CA GLY A 147 -17.68 21.19 4.01
C GLY A 147 -16.97 21.19 2.66
N LYS A 148 -16.23 20.16 2.27
CA LYS A 148 -15.76 20.03 0.88
C LYS A 148 -16.66 19.05 0.13
N LEU A 149 -17.76 19.59 -0.41
CA LEU A 149 -18.42 18.96 -1.54
C LEU A 149 -17.43 19.07 -2.71
N SER A 150 -17.00 17.92 -3.23
CA SER A 150 -16.24 17.86 -4.48
C SER A 150 -17.10 18.45 -5.59
N GLU A 151 -16.65 19.55 -6.18
CA GLU A 151 -17.15 19.99 -7.47
C GLU A 151 -16.72 18.99 -8.56
#